data_ca6fe11baa298e7f07f9097e3406f8c1
#
_entry.id   ca6fe11baa298e7f07f9097e3406f8c1
#
_cell.length_a   1.000
_cell.length_b   1.000
_cell.length_c   1.000
_cell.angle_alpha   90.00
_cell.angle_beta   90.00
_cell.angle_gamma   90.00
#
_symmetry.space_group_name_H-M   'P 1'
#
loop_
_entity.id
_entity.type
_entity.pdbx_description
1 polymer ?
#
loop_
_entity_poly.entity_id
_entity_poly.type
_entity_poly.pdbx_seq_one_letter_code
_entity_poly.pdbx_strand_id
1 'polypeptide(L)'
;RPAHEPGPDLASVRIRPADRLLVAGGAREVEALRDNPHLIGADLAKVRAFRRGKAWIAILCMLGVVALAALDVMSIGVAAIIAIGVILVTRCIDSEEAWGTIDGDVLILIFAMLAVGLALEQSGAVAMMVGWVKPSLADAPAWVLVFGIYFFALILSELLSNNAVAALMTPVTLAIAAELGVDPRPLVIALMIGASACFATPIGYQTNTIVYAAGDYRFVDFVKIGVPLNIITGVSTCFAIVFFMT
;
A
#
# COMPACT_ATOMS: atom_id res chain seq x y z
N ARG A 1 3.82 -16.11 -21.03
CA ARG A 1 3.19 -16.67 -22.23
C ARG A 1 2.09 -15.71 -22.64
N PRO A 2 1.97 -15.32 -23.94
CA PRO A 2 0.90 -14.45 -24.36
C PRO A 2 -0.43 -15.11 -24.00
N ALA A 3 -1.34 -14.31 -23.41
CA ALA A 3 -2.70 -14.74 -23.17
C ALA A 3 -3.24 -15.28 -24.49
N HIS A 4 -3.66 -16.52 -24.49
CA HIS A 4 -4.25 -17.14 -25.67
C HIS A 4 -5.60 -16.46 -25.86
N GLU A 5 -5.68 -15.51 -26.78
CA GLU A 5 -6.97 -15.00 -27.21
C GLU A 5 -7.71 -16.18 -27.86
N PRO A 6 -8.87 -16.56 -27.31
CA PRO A 6 -9.65 -17.63 -27.93
C PRO A 6 -10.04 -17.15 -29.33
N GLY A 7 -9.73 -17.97 -30.34
CA GLY A 7 -10.21 -17.76 -31.69
C GLY A 7 -11.75 -17.72 -31.72
N PRO A 8 -12.38 -17.37 -32.84
CA PRO A 8 -13.83 -17.19 -32.94
C PRO A 8 -14.65 -18.45 -32.60
N ASP A 9 -14.01 -19.61 -32.48
CA ASP A 9 -14.67 -20.87 -32.14
C ASP A 9 -14.24 -21.39 -30.77
N LEU A 10 -14.94 -20.94 -29.72
CA LEU A 10 -14.73 -21.35 -28.32
C LEU A 10 -14.91 -22.88 -28.11
N ALA A 11 -15.67 -23.56 -28.99
CA ALA A 11 -15.92 -24.98 -28.85
C ALA A 11 -14.69 -25.85 -29.20
N SER A 12 -13.72 -25.30 -29.93
CA SER A 12 -12.50 -26.00 -30.36
C SER A 12 -11.28 -25.80 -29.47
N VAL A 13 -11.40 -24.94 -28.45
CA VAL A 13 -10.28 -24.59 -27.57
C VAL A 13 -10.00 -25.71 -26.57
N ARG A 14 -8.80 -26.28 -26.58
CA ARG A 14 -8.37 -27.24 -25.56
C ARG A 14 -8.08 -26.51 -24.24
N ILE A 15 -8.89 -26.81 -23.23
CA ILE A 15 -8.71 -26.33 -21.86
C ILE A 15 -7.47 -27.00 -21.27
N ARG A 16 -6.60 -26.20 -20.66
CA ARG A 16 -5.39 -26.65 -19.98
C ARG A 16 -5.59 -26.63 -18.45
N PRO A 17 -4.88 -27.47 -17.69
CA PRO A 17 -4.84 -27.33 -16.23
C PRO A 17 -4.43 -25.92 -15.85
N ALA A 18 -5.18 -25.28 -14.94
CA ALA A 18 -5.06 -23.89 -14.49
C ALA A 18 -5.66 -22.81 -15.41
N ASP A 19 -6.36 -23.16 -16.49
CA ASP A 19 -7.17 -22.17 -17.22
C ASP A 19 -8.35 -21.70 -16.36
N ARG A 20 -8.64 -20.39 -16.39
CA ARG A 20 -9.81 -19.81 -15.75
C ARG A 20 -10.91 -19.61 -16.77
N LEU A 21 -12.06 -20.23 -16.51
CA LEU A 21 -13.22 -20.14 -17.36
C LEU A 21 -14.28 -19.24 -16.71
N LEU A 22 -14.81 -18.28 -17.46
CA LEU A 22 -16.00 -17.55 -17.07
C LEU A 22 -17.21 -18.29 -17.65
N VAL A 23 -18.04 -18.85 -16.77
CA VAL A 23 -19.24 -19.58 -17.17
C VAL A 23 -20.47 -18.77 -16.80
N ALA A 24 -21.40 -18.58 -17.74
CA ALA A 24 -22.70 -17.95 -17.51
C ALA A 24 -23.81 -19.02 -17.65
N GLY A 25 -24.68 -19.09 -16.64
CA GLY A 25 -25.79 -20.05 -16.64
C GLY A 25 -26.81 -19.71 -15.56
N GLY A 26 -27.87 -20.53 -15.46
CA GLY A 26 -28.85 -20.40 -14.39
C GLY A 26 -28.24 -20.67 -13.01
N ALA A 27 -28.76 -20.04 -11.94
CA ALA A 27 -28.19 -20.15 -10.59
C ALA A 27 -28.01 -21.61 -10.13
N ARG A 28 -28.96 -22.50 -10.47
CA ARG A 28 -28.89 -23.93 -10.12
C ARG A 28 -27.80 -24.69 -10.91
N GLU A 29 -27.57 -24.29 -12.15
CA GLU A 29 -26.56 -24.90 -13.01
C GLU A 29 -25.15 -24.50 -12.58
N VAL A 30 -24.97 -23.24 -12.18
CA VAL A 30 -23.71 -22.72 -11.63
C VAL A 30 -23.41 -23.36 -10.27
N GLU A 31 -24.44 -23.60 -9.44
CA GLU A 31 -24.28 -24.26 -8.14
C GLU A 31 -23.84 -25.74 -8.31
N ALA A 32 -24.38 -26.43 -9.30
CA ALA A 32 -23.97 -27.79 -9.64
C ALA A 32 -22.51 -27.89 -10.11
N LEU A 33 -21.93 -26.82 -10.67
CA LEU A 33 -20.52 -26.77 -11.03
C LEU A 33 -19.59 -26.70 -9.80
N ARG A 34 -20.07 -26.18 -8.66
CA ARG A 34 -19.29 -26.15 -7.40
C ARG A 34 -19.03 -27.54 -6.83
N ASP A 35 -19.98 -28.44 -7.04
CA ASP A 35 -19.89 -29.84 -6.54
C ASP A 35 -19.09 -30.75 -7.47
N ASN A 36 -18.57 -30.22 -8.58
CA ASN A 36 -17.79 -31.01 -9.54
C ASN A 36 -16.33 -31.15 -9.05
N PRO A 37 -15.86 -32.37 -8.73
CA PRO A 37 -14.53 -32.61 -8.19
C PRO A 37 -13.38 -32.27 -9.16
N HIS A 38 -13.68 -32.07 -10.44
CA HIS A 38 -12.70 -31.71 -11.46
C HIS A 38 -12.52 -30.20 -11.65
N LEU A 39 -13.33 -29.37 -10.96
CA LEU A 39 -13.23 -27.92 -11.02
C LEU A 39 -12.73 -27.40 -9.67
N ILE A 40 -11.56 -26.78 -9.66
CA ILE A 40 -10.99 -26.21 -8.45
C ILE A 40 -11.39 -24.71 -8.40
N GLY A 41 -12.06 -24.30 -7.33
CA GLY A 41 -12.34 -22.87 -7.07
C GLY A 41 -13.43 -22.29 -7.97
N ALA A 42 -14.58 -22.99 -8.15
CA ALA A 42 -15.76 -22.41 -8.76
C ALA A 42 -16.35 -21.35 -7.84
N ASP A 43 -15.74 -20.17 -7.82
CA ASP A 43 -16.30 -19.00 -7.14
C ASP A 43 -17.31 -18.32 -8.06
N LEU A 44 -18.47 -17.98 -7.49
CA LEU A 44 -19.38 -17.06 -8.17
C LEU A 44 -18.62 -15.77 -8.43
N ALA A 45 -18.29 -15.52 -9.70
CA ALA A 45 -17.78 -14.20 -10.08
C ALA A 45 -18.87 -13.20 -9.68
N LYS A 46 -18.69 -12.52 -8.56
CA LYS A 46 -19.49 -11.34 -8.21
C LYS A 46 -19.14 -10.27 -9.24
N VAL A 47 -19.69 -10.40 -10.45
CA VAL A 47 -19.61 -9.35 -11.47
C VAL A 47 -20.46 -8.21 -10.95
N ARG A 48 -19.80 -7.34 -10.19
CA ARG A 48 -20.44 -6.13 -9.67
C ARG A 48 -20.71 -5.23 -10.87
N ALA A 49 -21.97 -4.92 -11.12
CA ALA A 49 -22.36 -4.03 -12.18
C ALA A 49 -21.75 -2.64 -11.92
N PHE A 50 -20.79 -2.25 -12.74
CA PHE A 50 -20.16 -0.93 -12.65
C PHE A 50 -21.20 0.16 -12.93
N ARG A 51 -21.52 0.97 -11.91
CA ARG A 51 -22.52 2.03 -11.98
C ARG A 51 -21.97 3.27 -12.69
N ARG A 52 -21.72 3.16 -13.99
CA ARG A 52 -21.11 4.23 -14.82
C ARG A 52 -21.80 5.59 -14.67
N GLY A 53 -23.13 5.60 -14.53
CA GLY A 53 -23.91 6.85 -14.40
C GLY A 53 -23.64 7.64 -13.12
N LYS A 54 -23.01 7.03 -12.09
CA LYS A 54 -22.70 7.68 -10.82
C LYS A 54 -21.20 7.89 -10.58
N ALA A 55 -20.36 7.46 -11.51
CA ALA A 55 -18.91 7.57 -11.39
C ALA A 55 -18.44 9.04 -11.23
N TRP A 56 -19.11 9.98 -11.87
CA TRP A 56 -18.80 11.40 -11.77
C TRP A 56 -18.96 11.96 -10.35
N ILE A 57 -19.91 11.42 -9.55
CA ILE A 57 -20.11 11.82 -8.15
C ILE A 57 -18.90 11.41 -7.32
N ALA A 58 -18.40 10.17 -7.49
CA ALA A 58 -17.23 9.69 -6.79
C ALA A 58 -15.98 10.51 -7.16
N ILE A 59 -15.81 10.86 -8.44
CA ILE A 59 -14.72 11.73 -8.91
C ILE A 59 -14.81 13.11 -8.26
N LEU A 60 -16.01 13.74 -8.28
CA LEU A 60 -16.19 15.04 -7.64
C LEU A 60 -15.95 15.01 -6.14
N CYS A 61 -16.40 13.97 -5.44
CA CYS A 61 -16.12 13.79 -4.02
C CYS A 61 -14.61 13.71 -3.77
N MET A 62 -13.88 12.92 -4.56
CA MET A 62 -12.45 12.77 -4.43
C MET A 62 -11.68 14.08 -4.71
N LEU A 63 -12.03 14.78 -5.79
CA LEU A 63 -11.47 16.09 -6.09
C LEU A 63 -11.80 17.11 -5.01
N GLY A 64 -13.03 17.05 -4.46
CA GLY A 64 -13.46 17.91 -3.36
C GLY A 64 -12.62 17.70 -2.09
N VAL A 65 -12.35 16.44 -1.72
CA VAL A 65 -11.50 16.12 -0.56
C VAL A 65 -10.11 16.71 -0.74
N VAL A 66 -9.50 16.51 -1.92
CA VAL A 66 -8.17 17.03 -2.22
C VAL A 66 -8.16 18.56 -2.22
N ALA A 67 -9.14 19.20 -2.85
CA ALA A 67 -9.22 20.65 -2.91
C ALA A 67 -9.42 21.28 -1.54
N LEU A 68 -10.34 20.75 -0.71
CA LEU A 68 -10.60 21.27 0.64
C LEU A 68 -9.39 21.10 1.56
N ALA A 69 -8.67 19.99 1.43
CA ALA A 69 -7.44 19.77 2.18
C ALA A 69 -6.29 20.65 1.69
N ALA A 70 -6.13 20.85 0.38
CA ALA A 70 -5.08 21.68 -0.20
C ALA A 70 -5.28 23.18 0.09
N LEU A 71 -6.53 23.63 0.22
CA LEU A 71 -6.89 25.01 0.57
C LEU A 71 -6.93 25.24 2.10
N ASP A 72 -6.58 24.23 2.89
CA ASP A 72 -6.57 24.26 4.35
C ASP A 72 -7.93 24.65 4.99
N VAL A 73 -9.04 24.40 4.26
CA VAL A 73 -10.40 24.70 4.73
C VAL A 73 -10.82 23.71 5.81
N MET A 74 -10.42 22.44 5.70
CA MET A 74 -10.67 21.40 6.70
C MET A 74 -9.65 20.28 6.59
N SER A 75 -9.48 19.50 7.68
CA SER A 75 -8.58 18.35 7.67
C SER A 75 -9.05 17.30 6.67
N ILE A 76 -8.10 16.64 6.00
CA ILE A 76 -8.38 15.60 5.00
C ILE A 76 -9.25 14.47 5.55
N GLY A 77 -9.12 14.13 6.83
CA GLY A 77 -9.93 13.11 7.49
C GLY A 77 -11.41 13.50 7.57
N VAL A 78 -11.71 14.74 7.96
CA VAL A 78 -13.10 15.25 8.01
C VAL A 78 -13.69 15.32 6.60
N ALA A 79 -12.93 15.84 5.63
CA ALA A 79 -13.37 15.91 4.23
C ALA A 79 -13.65 14.51 3.67
N ALA A 80 -12.80 13.52 3.97
CA ALA A 80 -12.99 12.14 3.54
C ALA A 80 -14.26 11.50 4.15
N ILE A 81 -14.54 11.73 5.45
CA ILE A 81 -15.76 11.23 6.10
C ILE A 81 -17.01 11.81 5.44
N ILE A 82 -17.02 13.11 5.15
CA ILE A 82 -18.13 13.76 4.44
C ILE A 82 -18.30 13.17 3.04
N ALA A 83 -17.21 12.98 2.30
CA ALA A 83 -17.23 12.38 0.97
C ALA A 83 -17.78 10.95 0.97
N ILE A 84 -17.37 10.12 1.95
CA ILE A 84 -17.94 8.78 2.16
C ILE A 84 -19.43 8.86 2.41
N GLY A 85 -19.89 9.77 3.28
CA GLY A 85 -21.31 10.00 3.53
C GLY A 85 -22.09 10.33 2.25
N VAL A 86 -21.56 11.23 1.40
CA VAL A 86 -22.19 11.59 0.11
C VAL A 86 -22.24 10.39 -0.83
N ILE A 87 -21.16 9.61 -0.94
CA ILE A 87 -21.07 8.42 -1.80
C ILE A 87 -22.10 7.36 -1.37
N LEU A 88 -22.29 7.14 -0.07
CA LEU A 88 -23.25 6.19 0.47
C LEU A 88 -24.70 6.68 0.29
N VAL A 89 -24.99 7.93 0.63
CA VAL A 89 -26.35 8.51 0.49
C VAL A 89 -26.78 8.54 -0.99
N THR A 90 -25.88 8.85 -1.91
CA THR A 90 -26.18 8.85 -3.35
C THR A 90 -26.23 7.43 -3.93
N ARG A 91 -25.94 6.41 -3.12
CA ARG A 91 -25.87 5.00 -3.55
C ARG A 91 -24.92 4.81 -4.75
N CYS A 92 -23.79 5.48 -4.73
CA CYS A 92 -22.69 5.19 -5.66
C CYS A 92 -22.11 3.82 -5.38
N ILE A 93 -22.01 3.48 -4.08
CA ILE A 93 -21.59 2.19 -3.54
C ILE A 93 -22.63 1.78 -2.50
N ASP A 94 -22.97 0.50 -2.44
CA ASP A 94 -23.82 -0.03 -1.38
C ASP A 94 -23.01 -0.17 -0.08
N SER A 95 -23.70 -0.09 1.07
CA SER A 95 -23.03 -0.17 2.38
C SER A 95 -22.25 -1.48 2.57
N GLU A 96 -22.77 -2.60 2.05
CA GLU A 96 -22.09 -3.90 2.10
C GLU A 96 -20.80 -3.90 1.24
N GLU A 97 -20.83 -3.23 0.09
CA GLU A 97 -19.64 -3.06 -0.75
C GLU A 97 -18.61 -2.20 -0.05
N ALA A 98 -19.03 -1.10 0.59
CA ALA A 98 -18.15 -0.23 1.35
C ALA A 98 -17.46 -0.98 2.50
N TRP A 99 -18.22 -1.75 3.28
CA TRP A 99 -17.65 -2.59 4.34
C TRP A 99 -16.69 -3.66 3.81
N GLY A 100 -17.01 -4.27 2.67
CA GLY A 100 -16.18 -5.29 2.04
C GLY A 100 -14.86 -4.78 1.44
N THR A 101 -14.68 -3.45 1.31
CA THR A 101 -13.42 -2.85 0.86
C THR A 101 -12.48 -2.51 2.01
N ILE A 102 -12.96 -2.56 3.26
CA ILE A 102 -12.12 -2.29 4.42
C ILE A 102 -11.23 -3.51 4.66
N ASP A 103 -9.94 -3.31 4.58
CA ASP A 103 -8.95 -4.32 4.93
C ASP A 103 -8.79 -4.38 6.45
N GLY A 104 -9.45 -5.36 7.07
CA GLY A 104 -9.43 -5.56 8.52
C GLY A 104 -8.04 -5.86 9.06
N ASP A 105 -7.20 -6.56 8.29
CA ASP A 105 -5.84 -6.92 8.70
C ASP A 105 -4.96 -5.67 8.81
N VAL A 106 -5.12 -4.73 7.88
CA VAL A 106 -4.42 -3.43 7.94
C VAL A 106 -4.88 -2.61 9.14
N LEU A 107 -6.18 -2.58 9.45
CA LEU A 107 -6.68 -1.87 10.63
C LEU A 107 -6.13 -2.47 11.93
N ILE A 108 -6.18 -3.79 12.07
CA ILE A 108 -5.64 -4.48 13.25
C ILE A 108 -4.13 -4.21 13.37
N LEU A 109 -3.38 -4.24 12.28
CA LEU A 109 -1.96 -3.92 12.25
C LEU A 109 -1.70 -2.49 12.76
N ILE A 110 -2.47 -1.50 12.29
CA ILE A 110 -2.33 -0.11 12.71
C ILE A 110 -2.60 0.03 14.23
N PHE A 111 -3.69 -0.55 14.74
CA PHE A 111 -4.00 -0.48 16.17
C PHE A 111 -2.95 -1.20 17.02
N ALA A 112 -2.48 -2.37 16.60
CA ALA A 112 -1.43 -3.10 17.30
C ALA A 112 -0.13 -2.29 17.34
N MET A 113 0.26 -1.64 16.23
CA MET A 113 1.48 -0.84 16.18
C MET A 113 1.39 0.47 16.96
N LEU A 114 0.20 1.08 17.03
CA LEU A 114 -0.03 2.21 17.93
C LEU A 114 0.13 1.81 19.40
N ALA A 115 -0.40 0.65 19.79
CA ALA A 115 -0.23 0.13 21.14
C ALA A 115 1.26 -0.17 21.47
N VAL A 116 1.99 -0.78 20.53
CA VAL A 116 3.44 -1.00 20.64
C VAL A 116 4.19 0.33 20.73
N GLY A 117 3.83 1.32 19.90
CA GLY A 117 4.42 2.66 19.94
C GLY A 117 4.26 3.33 21.31
N LEU A 118 3.06 3.31 21.86
CA LEU A 118 2.78 3.80 23.22
C LEU A 118 3.58 3.05 24.30
N ALA A 119 3.68 1.73 24.17
CA ALA A 119 4.46 0.93 25.12
C ALA A 119 5.96 1.25 25.05
N LEU A 120 6.52 1.46 23.85
CA LEU A 120 7.90 1.86 23.65
C LEU A 120 8.18 3.26 24.23
N GLU A 121 7.26 4.20 24.07
CA GLU A 121 7.35 5.54 24.63
C GLU A 121 7.30 5.50 26.17
N GLN A 122 6.29 4.83 26.74
CA GLN A 122 6.11 4.74 28.19
C GLN A 122 7.21 3.96 28.91
N SER A 123 7.78 2.94 28.25
CA SER A 123 8.89 2.14 28.80
C SER A 123 10.23 2.88 28.80
N GLY A 124 10.33 4.00 28.08
CA GLY A 124 11.59 4.69 27.84
C GLY A 124 12.55 3.94 26.91
N ALA A 125 12.10 2.87 26.28
CA ALA A 125 12.93 2.07 25.37
C ALA A 125 13.44 2.89 24.20
N VAL A 126 12.61 3.79 23.67
CA VAL A 126 13.01 4.69 22.57
C VAL A 126 14.08 5.65 23.04
N ALA A 127 13.91 6.28 24.20
CA ALA A 127 14.93 7.19 24.76
C ALA A 127 16.27 6.49 24.97
N MET A 128 16.26 5.22 25.40
CA MET A 128 17.45 4.41 25.52
C MET A 128 18.10 4.12 24.17
N MET A 129 17.33 3.72 23.17
CA MET A 129 17.81 3.44 21.81
C MET A 129 18.41 4.72 21.17
N VAL A 130 17.69 5.84 21.30
CA VAL A 130 18.17 7.14 20.80
C VAL A 130 19.40 7.58 21.56
N GLY A 131 19.48 7.32 22.88
CA GLY A 131 20.65 7.61 23.70
C GLY A 131 21.95 6.95 23.20
N TRP A 132 21.86 5.77 22.59
CA TRP A 132 23.02 5.13 21.97
C TRP A 132 23.43 5.79 20.63
N VAL A 133 22.48 6.31 19.88
CA VAL A 133 22.70 6.91 18.57
C VAL A 133 22.93 8.41 18.66
N LYS A 134 22.36 9.07 19.66
CA LYS A 134 22.45 10.52 19.90
C LYS A 134 23.88 11.08 19.88
N PRO A 135 24.91 10.45 20.51
CA PRO A 135 26.25 10.99 20.45
C PRO A 135 26.82 11.09 19.02
N SER A 136 26.37 10.20 18.13
CA SER A 136 26.79 10.20 16.72
C SER A 136 25.94 11.10 15.84
N LEU A 137 24.74 11.48 16.29
CA LEU A 137 23.76 12.26 15.54
C LEU A 137 23.53 13.66 16.11
N ALA A 138 24.06 13.99 17.30
CA ALA A 138 23.82 15.28 17.98
C ALA A 138 24.24 16.48 17.13
N ASP A 139 25.31 16.35 16.38
CA ASP A 139 25.84 17.36 15.46
C ASP A 139 25.54 17.03 13.99
N ALA A 140 24.72 15.99 13.74
CA ALA A 140 24.42 15.57 12.38
C ALA A 140 23.43 16.56 11.74
N PRO A 141 23.71 17.04 10.53
CA PRO A 141 22.78 17.90 9.81
C PRO A 141 21.49 17.14 9.51
N ALA A 142 20.35 17.87 9.42
CA ALA A 142 19.01 17.30 9.21
C ALA A 142 18.94 16.30 8.05
N TRP A 143 19.72 16.51 7.00
CA TRP A 143 19.76 15.60 5.86
C TRP A 143 20.22 14.17 6.23
N VAL A 144 21.11 14.01 7.22
CA VAL A 144 21.57 12.68 7.66
C VAL A 144 20.42 11.90 8.28
N LEU A 145 19.56 12.55 9.05
CA LEU A 145 18.38 11.92 9.65
C LEU A 145 17.38 11.50 8.57
N VAL A 146 17.11 12.39 7.62
CA VAL A 146 16.19 12.12 6.49
C VAL A 146 16.69 10.92 5.67
N PHE A 147 17.97 10.91 5.29
CA PHE A 147 18.57 9.78 4.56
C PHE A 147 18.56 8.50 5.40
N GLY A 148 18.89 8.59 6.69
CA GLY A 148 18.92 7.45 7.61
C GLY A 148 17.55 6.77 7.71
N ILE A 149 16.49 7.54 7.96
CA ILE A 149 15.11 7.03 8.06
C ILE A 149 14.66 6.46 6.70
N TYR A 150 14.91 7.18 5.60
CA TYR A 150 14.54 6.72 4.27
C TYR A 150 15.17 5.35 3.93
N PHE A 151 16.50 5.26 4.00
CA PHE A 151 17.19 4.03 3.62
C PHE A 151 16.94 2.88 4.58
N PHE A 152 16.74 3.15 5.86
CA PHE A 152 16.36 2.12 6.81
C PHE A 152 14.95 1.57 6.52
N ALA A 153 13.98 2.44 6.25
CA ALA A 153 12.64 2.04 5.85
C ALA A 153 12.64 1.27 4.53
N LEU A 154 13.44 1.71 3.55
CA LEU A 154 13.61 1.03 2.28
C LEU A 154 14.15 -0.40 2.45
N ILE A 155 15.21 -0.58 3.24
CA ILE A 155 15.78 -1.92 3.48
C ILE A 155 14.75 -2.82 4.16
N LEU A 156 14.01 -2.31 5.13
CA LEU A 156 12.95 -3.07 5.78
C LEU A 156 11.82 -3.43 4.80
N SER A 157 11.44 -2.53 3.89
CA SER A 157 10.35 -2.78 2.94
C SER A 157 10.71 -3.81 1.86
N GLU A 158 11.99 -4.06 1.62
CA GLU A 158 12.42 -5.16 0.76
C GLU A 158 12.19 -6.54 1.40
N LEU A 159 12.03 -6.60 2.74
CA LEU A 159 11.85 -7.82 3.52
C LEU A 159 10.43 -7.97 4.08
N LEU A 160 9.76 -6.86 4.35
CA LEU A 160 8.44 -6.80 4.97
C LEU A 160 7.47 -6.09 4.03
N SER A 161 6.15 -6.20 4.28
CA SER A 161 5.18 -5.42 3.52
C SER A 161 5.29 -3.91 3.83
N ASN A 162 5.05 -3.08 2.82
CA ASN A 162 5.09 -1.62 2.93
C ASN A 162 4.22 -1.10 4.09
N ASN A 163 3.02 -1.68 4.27
CA ASN A 163 2.11 -1.33 5.36
C ASN A 163 2.70 -1.66 6.73
N ALA A 164 3.34 -2.82 6.86
CA ALA A 164 3.99 -3.24 8.10
C ALA A 164 5.15 -2.32 8.47
N VAL A 165 5.99 -1.95 7.50
CA VAL A 165 7.11 -1.03 7.71
C VAL A 165 6.60 0.35 8.11
N ALA A 166 5.62 0.89 7.40
CA ALA A 166 5.03 2.19 7.73
C ALA A 166 4.44 2.18 9.15
N ALA A 167 3.66 1.16 9.51
CA ALA A 167 3.05 1.07 10.83
C ALA A 167 4.07 0.91 11.95
N LEU A 168 5.10 0.07 11.75
CA LEU A 168 6.13 -0.20 12.75
C LEU A 168 7.07 0.99 12.96
N MET A 169 7.48 1.63 11.86
CA MET A 169 8.47 2.69 11.92
C MET A 169 7.90 4.06 12.29
N THR A 170 6.60 4.29 12.10
CA THR A 170 6.00 5.61 12.39
C THR A 170 6.19 6.03 13.85
N PRO A 171 5.80 5.22 14.87
CA PRO A 171 6.01 5.61 16.27
C PRO A 171 7.49 5.78 16.61
N VAL A 172 8.37 4.95 16.04
CA VAL A 172 9.82 5.06 16.25
C VAL A 172 10.37 6.36 15.66
N THR A 173 9.95 6.72 14.45
CA THR A 173 10.36 7.96 13.77
C THR A 173 9.91 9.21 14.53
N LEU A 174 8.66 9.21 15.01
CA LEU A 174 8.12 10.31 15.81
C LEU A 174 8.85 10.46 17.13
N ALA A 175 9.18 9.37 17.79
CA ALA A 175 9.92 9.38 19.04
C ALA A 175 11.38 9.85 18.85
N ILE A 176 12.04 9.45 17.75
CA ILE A 176 13.37 9.99 17.39
C ILE A 176 13.30 11.51 17.17
N ALA A 177 12.28 11.98 16.44
CA ALA A 177 12.09 13.41 16.22
C ALA A 177 11.91 14.20 17.53
N ALA A 178 11.09 13.67 18.44
CA ALA A 178 10.85 14.28 19.75
C ALA A 178 12.11 14.35 20.62
N GLU A 179 12.88 13.26 20.70
CA GLU A 179 14.12 13.18 21.49
C GLU A 179 15.25 14.05 20.94
N LEU A 180 15.30 14.23 19.62
CA LEU A 180 16.29 15.08 18.96
C LEU A 180 15.83 16.55 18.87
N GLY A 181 14.55 16.83 19.16
CA GLY A 181 13.98 18.19 19.08
C GLY A 181 13.88 18.72 17.65
N VAL A 182 13.71 17.83 16.66
CA VAL A 182 13.58 18.20 15.24
C VAL A 182 12.13 18.09 14.76
N ASP A 183 11.79 18.81 13.67
CA ASP A 183 10.46 18.68 13.05
C ASP A 183 10.25 17.24 12.57
N PRO A 184 9.18 16.56 13.00
CA PRO A 184 8.87 15.20 12.57
C PRO A 184 8.44 15.11 11.10
N ARG A 185 7.93 16.17 10.48
CA ARG A 185 7.35 16.13 9.12
C ARG A 185 8.32 15.61 8.05
N PRO A 186 9.57 16.14 7.94
CA PRO A 186 10.54 15.64 6.96
C PRO A 186 10.86 14.16 7.16
N LEU A 187 10.97 13.70 8.43
CA LEU A 187 11.28 12.32 8.75
C LEU A 187 10.13 11.37 8.43
N VAL A 188 8.89 11.79 8.71
CA VAL A 188 7.69 10.97 8.38
C VAL A 188 7.52 10.86 6.88
N ILE A 189 7.75 11.93 6.11
CA ILE A 189 7.68 11.87 4.64
C ILE A 189 8.79 10.97 4.08
N ALA A 190 10.00 11.05 4.62
CA ALA A 190 11.09 10.15 4.25
C ALA A 190 10.73 8.68 4.53
N LEU A 191 10.11 8.41 5.69
CA LEU A 191 9.59 7.08 6.03
C LEU A 191 8.54 6.61 5.05
N MET A 192 7.53 7.43 4.75
CA MET A 192 6.42 7.07 3.84
C MET A 192 6.94 6.67 2.46
N ILE A 193 7.85 7.46 1.90
CA ILE A 193 8.39 7.19 0.56
C ILE A 193 9.37 6.02 0.62
N GLY A 194 10.23 5.93 1.64
CA GLY A 194 11.15 4.83 1.84
C GLY A 194 10.44 3.48 2.01
N ALA A 195 9.37 3.43 2.79
CA ALA A 195 8.53 2.24 2.96
C ALA A 195 7.82 1.82 1.67
N SER A 196 7.62 2.74 0.73
CA SER A 196 6.96 2.46 -0.56
C SER A 196 7.93 2.15 -1.69
N ALA A 197 9.22 2.46 -1.53
CA ALA A 197 10.26 2.28 -2.54
C ALA A 197 10.82 0.84 -2.50
N CYS A 198 10.01 -0.13 -2.89
CA CYS A 198 10.36 -1.55 -2.88
C CYS A 198 10.52 -2.06 -4.32
N PHE A 199 11.69 -1.82 -4.93
CA PHE A 199 11.94 -2.17 -6.33
C PHE A 199 12.95 -3.30 -6.50
N ALA A 200 13.80 -3.58 -5.50
CA ALA A 200 14.92 -4.50 -5.64
C ALA A 200 14.53 -5.97 -5.45
N THR A 201 13.38 -6.26 -4.81
CA THR A 201 12.93 -7.63 -4.61
C THR A 201 11.53 -7.89 -5.18
N PRO A 202 11.27 -9.10 -5.66
CA PRO A 202 9.93 -9.50 -6.09
C PRO A 202 8.99 -9.77 -4.90
N ILE A 203 9.48 -9.82 -3.66
CA ILE A 203 8.76 -10.26 -2.48
C ILE A 203 8.07 -9.09 -1.76
N GLY A 204 8.71 -7.92 -1.76
CA GLY A 204 8.29 -6.78 -0.96
C GLY A 204 6.94 -6.16 -1.37
N TYR A 205 6.47 -6.39 -2.60
CA TYR A 205 5.19 -5.87 -3.07
C TYR A 205 4.44 -6.89 -3.94
N GLN A 206 3.12 -7.02 -3.71
CA GLN A 206 2.29 -8.01 -4.41
C GLN A 206 2.37 -7.92 -5.94
N THR A 207 2.43 -6.69 -6.48
CA THR A 207 2.55 -6.47 -7.93
C THR A 207 3.86 -7.04 -8.46
N ASN A 208 4.98 -6.85 -7.73
CA ASN A 208 6.28 -7.39 -8.10
C ASN A 208 6.22 -8.93 -8.14
N THR A 209 5.58 -9.56 -7.17
CA THR A 209 5.39 -11.02 -7.12
C THR A 209 4.60 -11.53 -8.33
N ILE A 210 3.53 -10.82 -8.73
CA ILE A 210 2.72 -11.19 -9.90
C ILE A 210 3.55 -11.05 -11.18
N VAL A 211 4.27 -9.95 -11.34
CA VAL A 211 5.14 -9.72 -12.51
C VAL A 211 6.27 -10.75 -12.58
N TYR A 212 6.87 -11.07 -11.42
CA TYR A 212 7.90 -12.10 -11.31
C TYR A 212 7.39 -13.47 -11.80
N ALA A 213 6.20 -13.88 -11.33
CA ALA A 213 5.61 -15.16 -11.68
C ALA A 213 5.11 -15.20 -13.14
N ALA A 214 4.54 -14.11 -13.67
CA ALA A 214 3.96 -14.05 -15.00
C ALA A 214 4.99 -13.81 -16.11
N GLY A 215 6.07 -13.10 -15.81
CA GLY A 215 7.04 -12.63 -16.80
C GLY A 215 8.27 -13.51 -16.97
N ASP A 216 8.36 -14.64 -16.26
CA ASP A 216 9.54 -15.54 -16.26
C ASP A 216 10.86 -14.81 -15.92
N TYR A 217 10.75 -13.77 -15.07
CA TYR A 217 11.90 -13.01 -14.59
C TYR A 217 12.70 -13.80 -13.55
N ARG A 218 13.99 -13.51 -13.46
CA ARG A 218 14.85 -14.03 -12.40
C ARG A 218 14.94 -13.01 -11.26
N PHE A 219 15.17 -13.48 -10.05
CA PHE A 219 15.39 -12.61 -8.88
C PHE A 219 16.49 -11.55 -9.15
N VAL A 220 17.54 -11.95 -9.83
CA VAL A 220 18.66 -11.07 -10.19
C VAL A 220 18.25 -9.91 -11.11
N ASP A 221 17.20 -10.08 -11.93
CA ASP A 221 16.72 -9.03 -12.83
C ASP A 221 16.08 -7.90 -12.03
N PHE A 222 15.32 -8.24 -10.96
CA PHE A 222 14.80 -7.27 -10.01
C PHE A 222 15.93 -6.52 -9.29
N VAL A 223 16.95 -7.21 -8.79
CA VAL A 223 18.09 -6.59 -8.12
C VAL A 223 18.84 -5.63 -9.04
N LYS A 224 19.10 -6.04 -10.30
CA LYS A 224 19.85 -5.21 -11.26
C LYS A 224 19.17 -3.90 -11.61
N ILE A 225 17.84 -3.91 -11.72
CA ILE A 225 17.08 -2.71 -12.08
C ILE A 225 16.61 -1.99 -10.83
N GLY A 226 16.16 -2.72 -9.82
CA GLY A 226 15.57 -2.18 -8.60
C GLY A 226 16.57 -1.46 -7.72
N VAL A 227 17.79 -1.99 -7.53
CA VAL A 227 18.79 -1.32 -6.69
C VAL A 227 19.18 0.06 -7.23
N PRO A 228 19.52 0.24 -8.52
CA PRO A 228 19.74 1.57 -9.07
C PRO A 228 18.52 2.49 -8.93
N LEU A 229 17.33 1.96 -9.16
CA LEU A 229 16.07 2.72 -9.03
C LEU A 229 15.84 3.15 -7.58
N ASN A 230 16.04 2.27 -6.61
CA ASN A 230 15.98 2.58 -5.18
C ASN A 230 16.94 3.72 -4.79
N ILE A 231 18.16 3.68 -5.31
CA ILE A 231 19.17 4.72 -5.04
C ILE A 231 18.74 6.05 -5.67
N ILE A 232 18.36 6.05 -6.94
CA ILE A 232 17.94 7.27 -7.64
C ILE A 232 16.71 7.89 -6.97
N THR A 233 15.69 7.09 -6.69
CA THR A 233 14.49 7.55 -6.00
C THR A 233 14.83 8.06 -4.61
N GLY A 234 15.69 7.35 -3.86
CA GLY A 234 16.09 7.73 -2.52
C GLY A 234 16.84 9.06 -2.48
N VAL A 235 17.85 9.21 -3.32
CA VAL A 235 18.61 10.46 -3.39
C VAL A 235 17.73 11.62 -3.83
N SER A 236 16.90 11.43 -4.86
CA SER A 236 16.00 12.48 -5.35
C SER A 236 14.98 12.90 -4.29
N THR A 237 14.38 11.91 -3.60
CA THR A 237 13.39 12.17 -2.54
C THR A 237 14.03 12.88 -1.34
N CYS A 238 15.14 12.36 -0.83
CA CYS A 238 15.81 12.96 0.32
C CYS A 238 16.30 14.37 0.00
N PHE A 239 16.82 14.59 -1.21
CA PHE A 239 17.21 15.93 -1.66
C PHE A 239 16.01 16.87 -1.72
N ALA A 240 14.88 16.43 -2.27
CA ALA A 240 13.66 17.24 -2.32
C ALA A 240 13.14 17.56 -0.91
N ILE A 241 13.12 16.60 0.01
CA ILE A 241 12.69 16.82 1.40
C ILE A 241 13.60 17.86 2.07
N VAL A 242 14.90 17.70 1.96
CA VAL A 242 15.86 18.64 2.56
C VAL A 242 15.74 20.03 1.94
N PHE A 243 15.56 20.13 0.63
CA PHE A 243 15.49 21.43 -0.05
C PHE A 243 14.20 22.21 0.25
N PHE A 244 13.06 21.51 0.39
CA PHE A 244 11.77 22.18 0.56
C PHE A 244 11.28 22.26 2.01
N MET A 245 11.83 21.45 2.91
CA MET A 245 11.27 21.28 4.26
C MET A 245 12.26 21.48 5.41
N THR A 246 13.56 21.58 5.14
CA THR A 246 14.59 21.92 6.12
C THR A 246 15.34 23.18 5.72
#